data_8cca393f34bb11abb0e364e1545e5170
#
_entry.id   8cca393f34bb11abb0e364e1545e5170
#
_cell.length_a   1.000
_cell.length_b   1.000
_cell.length_c   1.000
_cell.angle_alpha   90.00
_cell.angle_beta   90.00
_cell.angle_gamma   90.00
#
_symmetry.space_group_name_H-M   'P 1'
#
loop_
_entity.id
_entity.type
_entity.pdbx_description
1 polymer ?
#
loop_
_entity_poly.entity_id
_entity_poly.type
_entity_poly.pdbx_seq_one_letter_code
_entity_poly.pdbx_strand_id
1 'polypeptide(L)'
;MTQHDRDFQKVLQALTVFDKKLSTLEDVVRQLAEANVNYATSQQELNKEQSELNRDLGEGIKMLGDNLAEVIKFIQKLGGNN
;
A
#
# COMPACT_ATOMS: atom_id res chain seq x y z
N MET A 1 -42.27 -43.35 -0.18
CA MET A 1 -40.85 -43.00 -0.38
C MET A 1 -39.98 -44.09 0.18
N THR A 2 -39.04 -44.57 -0.60
CA THR A 2 -38.12 -45.61 -0.17
C THR A 2 -36.95 -45.02 0.59
N GLN A 3 -36.22 -45.87 1.31
CA GLN A 3 -34.98 -45.42 1.99
C GLN A 3 -33.97 -44.84 1.01
N HIS A 4 -33.90 -45.43 -0.18
CA HIS A 4 -33.00 -44.97 -1.23
C HIS A 4 -33.35 -43.56 -1.71
N ASP A 5 -34.62 -43.23 -1.84
CA ASP A 5 -35.09 -41.91 -2.23
C ASP A 5 -34.75 -40.85 -1.16
N ARG A 6 -34.91 -41.21 0.11
CA ARG A 6 -34.56 -40.31 1.23
C ARG A 6 -33.07 -40.00 1.26
N ASP A 7 -32.24 -41.03 1.04
CA ASP A 7 -30.79 -40.87 1.01
C ASP A 7 -30.38 -39.98 -0.15
N PHE A 8 -31.01 -40.14 -1.30
CA PHE A 8 -30.76 -39.32 -2.48
C PHE A 8 -31.11 -37.84 -2.19
N GLN A 9 -32.26 -37.60 -1.54
CA GLN A 9 -32.64 -36.21 -1.16
C GLN A 9 -31.69 -35.58 -0.18
N LYS A 10 -31.18 -36.35 0.79
CA LYS A 10 -30.19 -35.85 1.73
C LYS A 10 -28.91 -35.45 1.02
N VAL A 11 -28.48 -36.24 0.05
CA VAL A 11 -27.30 -35.91 -0.75
C VAL A 11 -27.52 -34.64 -1.54
N LEU A 12 -28.70 -34.48 -2.17
CA LEU A 12 -29.03 -33.25 -2.90
C LEU A 12 -29.00 -32.00 -1.99
N GLN A 13 -29.58 -32.14 -0.78
CA GLN A 13 -29.59 -31.04 0.19
C GLN A 13 -28.15 -30.65 0.60
N ALA A 14 -27.33 -31.67 0.86
CA ALA A 14 -25.93 -31.43 1.23
C ALA A 14 -25.16 -30.74 0.09
N LEU A 15 -25.39 -31.17 -1.16
CA LEU A 15 -24.76 -30.52 -2.31
C LEU A 15 -25.22 -29.06 -2.48
N THR A 16 -26.50 -28.77 -2.23
CA THR A 16 -27.02 -27.41 -2.29
C THR A 16 -26.35 -26.52 -1.27
N VAL A 17 -26.21 -27.01 -0.02
CA VAL A 17 -25.52 -26.27 1.04
C VAL A 17 -24.05 -26.06 0.68
N PHE A 18 -23.41 -27.08 0.17
CA PHE A 18 -22.01 -27.02 -0.25
C PHE A 18 -21.81 -25.99 -1.35
N ASP A 19 -22.69 -25.97 -2.33
CA ASP A 19 -22.65 -25.00 -3.43
C ASP A 19 -22.77 -23.56 -2.92
N LYS A 20 -23.67 -23.32 -1.98
CA LYS A 20 -23.81 -21.99 -1.36
C LYS A 20 -22.55 -21.58 -0.62
N LYS A 21 -21.94 -22.48 0.11
CA LYS A 21 -20.69 -22.22 0.84
C LYS A 21 -19.54 -21.93 -0.11
N LEU A 22 -19.47 -22.65 -1.23
CA LEU A 22 -18.45 -22.37 -2.26
C LEU A 22 -18.65 -20.99 -2.87
N SER A 23 -19.88 -20.61 -3.18
CA SER A 23 -20.19 -19.30 -3.73
C SER A 23 -19.79 -18.18 -2.76
N THR A 24 -20.11 -18.35 -1.48
CA THR A 24 -19.72 -17.41 -0.43
C THR A 24 -18.19 -17.29 -0.33
N LEU A 25 -17.52 -18.44 -0.40
CA LEU A 25 -16.04 -18.46 -0.34
C LEU A 25 -15.44 -17.74 -1.54
N GLU A 26 -15.99 -17.95 -2.74
CA GLU A 26 -15.53 -17.24 -3.94
C GLU A 26 -15.67 -15.72 -3.77
N ASP A 27 -16.78 -15.25 -3.21
CA ASP A 27 -16.99 -13.82 -2.95
C ASP A 27 -15.98 -13.28 -1.95
N VAL A 28 -15.72 -14.02 -0.87
CA VAL A 28 -14.73 -13.63 0.14
C VAL A 28 -13.34 -13.55 -0.47
N VAL A 29 -12.97 -14.54 -1.28
CA VAL A 29 -11.66 -14.56 -1.95
C VAL A 29 -11.52 -13.36 -2.90
N ARG A 30 -12.58 -13.04 -3.65
CA ARG A 30 -12.57 -11.88 -4.53
C ARG A 30 -12.38 -10.59 -3.76
N GLN A 31 -13.12 -10.41 -2.67
CA GLN A 31 -12.99 -9.21 -1.82
C GLN A 31 -11.60 -9.10 -1.22
N LEU A 32 -11.03 -10.21 -0.80
CA LEU A 32 -9.67 -10.23 -0.26
C LEU A 32 -8.64 -9.86 -1.33
N ALA A 33 -8.82 -10.38 -2.54
CA ALA A 33 -7.93 -10.03 -3.65
C ALA A 33 -8.00 -8.54 -3.98
N GLU A 34 -9.20 -7.95 -4.02
CA GLU A 34 -9.39 -6.52 -4.23
C GLU A 34 -8.75 -5.69 -3.13
N ALA A 35 -8.94 -6.10 -1.88
CA ALA A 35 -8.33 -5.42 -0.74
C ALA A 35 -6.80 -5.45 -0.82
N ASN A 36 -6.23 -6.58 -1.24
CA ASN A 36 -4.77 -6.71 -1.40
C ASN A 36 -4.25 -5.81 -2.51
N VAL A 37 -4.95 -5.72 -3.64
CA VAL A 37 -4.57 -4.83 -4.74
C VAL A 37 -4.61 -3.37 -4.28
N ASN A 38 -5.68 -2.99 -3.58
CA ASN A 38 -5.82 -1.63 -3.06
C ASN A 38 -4.72 -1.29 -2.06
N TYR A 39 -4.37 -2.25 -1.19
CA TYR A 39 -3.28 -2.07 -0.24
C TYR A 39 -1.95 -1.86 -0.97
N ALA A 40 -1.66 -2.70 -1.97
CA ALA A 40 -0.42 -2.59 -2.73
C ALA A 40 -0.32 -1.24 -3.47
N THR A 41 -1.44 -0.78 -4.05
CA THR A 41 -1.51 0.51 -4.72
C THR A 41 -1.24 1.65 -3.74
N SER A 42 -1.88 1.59 -2.56
CA SER A 42 -1.68 2.60 -1.51
C SER A 42 -0.22 2.63 -1.05
N GLN A 43 0.41 1.47 -0.90
CA GLN A 43 1.83 1.38 -0.53
C GLN A 43 2.73 2.01 -1.60
N GLN A 44 2.44 1.78 -2.87
CA GLN A 44 3.19 2.39 -3.97
C GLN A 44 3.08 3.92 -3.95
N GLU A 45 1.89 4.44 -3.71
CA GLU A 45 1.66 5.88 -3.61
C GLU A 45 2.42 6.48 -2.42
N LEU A 46 2.35 5.83 -1.26
CA LEU A 46 3.09 6.27 -0.08
C LEU A 46 4.60 6.27 -0.32
N ASN A 47 5.12 5.23 -0.97
CA ASN A 47 6.53 5.15 -1.29
C ASN A 47 6.96 6.26 -2.25
N LYS A 48 6.12 6.59 -3.22
CA LYS A 48 6.37 7.67 -4.15
C LYS A 48 6.42 9.02 -3.42
N GLU A 49 5.43 9.28 -2.55
CA GLU A 49 5.39 10.50 -1.75
C GLU A 49 6.61 10.60 -0.84
N GLN A 50 7.00 9.50 -0.23
CA GLN A 50 8.20 9.45 0.63
C GLN A 50 9.45 9.80 -0.16
N SER A 51 9.59 9.27 -1.38
CA SER A 51 10.73 9.57 -2.26
C SER A 51 10.76 11.04 -2.65
N GLU A 52 9.61 11.62 -2.96
CA GLU A 52 9.50 13.05 -3.31
C GLU A 52 9.88 13.93 -2.12
N LEU A 53 9.39 13.60 -0.92
CA LEU A 53 9.73 14.32 0.29
C LEU A 53 11.23 14.24 0.58
N ASN A 54 11.82 13.06 0.43
CA ASN A 54 13.26 12.88 0.64
C ASN A 54 14.07 13.70 -0.35
N ARG A 55 13.65 13.76 -1.60
CA ARG A 55 14.31 14.59 -2.61
C ARG A 55 14.22 16.07 -2.26
N ASP A 56 13.03 16.53 -1.90
CA ASP A 56 12.79 17.93 -1.55
C ASP A 56 13.62 18.32 -0.32
N LEU A 57 13.69 17.45 0.66
CA LEU A 57 14.51 17.66 1.86
C LEU A 57 16.00 17.77 1.49
N GLY A 58 16.45 16.88 0.60
CA GLY A 58 17.84 16.92 0.13
C GLY A 58 18.17 18.22 -0.58
N GLU A 59 17.28 18.72 -1.44
CA GLU A 59 17.43 19.98 -2.12
C GLU A 59 17.46 21.15 -1.12
N GLY A 60 16.59 21.14 -0.12
CA GLY A 60 16.57 22.16 0.94
C GLY A 60 17.86 22.18 1.74
N ILE A 61 18.40 21.02 2.09
CA ILE A 61 19.67 20.91 2.80
C ILE A 61 20.81 21.47 1.96
N LYS A 62 20.81 21.17 0.66
CA LYS A 62 21.80 21.70 -0.26
C LYS A 62 21.75 23.24 -0.32
N MET A 63 20.55 23.80 -0.43
CA MET A 63 20.36 25.26 -0.46
C MET A 63 20.86 25.91 0.83
N LEU A 64 20.56 25.29 1.97
CA LEU A 64 21.07 25.79 3.25
C LEU A 64 22.58 25.75 3.30
N GLY A 65 23.19 24.69 2.81
CA GLY A 65 24.64 24.56 2.75
C GLY A 65 25.26 25.61 1.86
N ASP A 66 24.69 25.88 0.70
CA ASP A 66 25.17 26.90 -0.22
C ASP A 66 25.06 28.29 0.39
N ASN A 67 23.93 28.60 1.05
CA ASN A 67 23.74 29.88 1.71
C ASN A 67 24.74 30.08 2.87
N LEU A 68 24.97 29.01 3.63
CA LEU A 68 25.94 29.06 4.72
C LEU A 68 27.35 29.32 4.19
N ALA A 69 27.72 28.65 3.08
CA ALA A 69 29.01 28.85 2.45
C ALA A 69 29.20 30.30 2.02
N GLU A 70 28.17 30.94 1.47
CA GLU A 70 28.23 32.36 1.08
C GLU A 70 28.38 33.26 2.29
N VAL A 71 27.67 33.01 3.38
CA VAL A 71 27.80 33.75 4.62
C VAL A 71 29.23 33.66 5.16
N ILE A 72 29.82 32.45 5.14
CA ILE A 72 31.19 32.25 5.59
C ILE A 72 32.17 33.03 4.73
N LYS A 73 32.00 33.03 3.41
CA LYS A 73 32.82 33.80 2.49
C LYS A 73 32.75 35.30 2.80
N PHE A 74 31.52 35.77 3.07
CA PHE A 74 31.31 37.19 3.41
C PHE A 74 32.04 37.54 4.71
N ILE A 75 31.93 36.72 5.73
CA ILE A 75 32.61 36.92 7.01
C ILE A 75 34.11 36.92 6.82
N GLN A 76 34.66 35.99 6.04
CA GLN A 76 36.08 35.92 5.76
C GLN A 76 36.56 37.17 5.02
N LYS A 77 35.78 37.68 4.10
CA LYS A 77 36.09 38.87 3.34
C LYS A 77 36.12 40.08 4.24
N LEU A 78 35.18 40.20 5.18
CA LEU A 78 35.19 41.29 6.16
C LEU A 78 36.39 41.18 7.08
N GLY A 79 36.73 40.02 7.58
CA GLY A 79 37.88 39.80 8.44
C GLY A 79 39.21 39.99 7.72
N GLY A 80 39.28 39.60 6.44
CA GLY A 80 40.48 39.69 5.63
C GLY A 80 40.84 41.12 5.20
N ASN A 81 39.89 42.06 5.30
CA ASN A 81 40.10 43.46 4.92
C ASN A 81 40.64 44.33 6.06
N ASN A 82 40.81 43.69 7.19
CA ASN A 82 41.39 44.37 8.33
C ASN A 82 42.90 44.22 8.30
#